data_99390f907ad01845cdcf1fc8687df205
#
_entry.id   99390f907ad01845cdcf1fc8687df205
#
_cell.length_a   1.000
_cell.length_b   1.000
_cell.length_c   1.000
_cell.angle_alpha   90.00
_cell.angle_beta   90.00
_cell.angle_gamma   90.00
#
_symmetry.space_group_name_H-M   'P 1'
#
loop_
_entity.id
_entity.type
_entity.pdbx_description
1 polymer ?
#
loop_
_entity_poly.entity_id
_entity_poly.type
_entity_poly.pdbx_seq_one_letter_code
_entity_poly.pdbx_strand_id
1 'polypeptide(L)'
;LLFFPLTHKSFKSMKGMQKIQPYVKVIQERNKDDRQKMNEELLELYKKHKVNPVGGCLPMLLQIPVFIALYHALFFSIELRGAPFIGWITDLSVQDPYYVTPVLMGITMFLQQKMTPSVGDPMQQKIMMFLPIVFTFLFISFPAGLVIYWTVNNILTISQQYYIYKVLKD
;
A
#
# COMPACT_ATOMS: atom_id res chain seq x y z
N LEU A 1 15.70 -3.41 4.65
CA LEU A 1 16.11 -4.59 5.43
C LEU A 1 15.69 -4.49 6.91
N LEU A 2 15.86 -3.33 7.55
CA LEU A 2 15.51 -3.13 8.97
C LEU A 2 14.01 -3.41 9.26
N PHE A 3 13.12 -3.06 8.35
CA PHE A 3 11.68 -3.25 8.48
C PHE A 3 11.18 -4.63 8.02
N PHE A 4 12.06 -5.46 7.46
CA PHE A 4 11.69 -6.78 6.93
C PHE A 4 10.96 -7.67 7.95
N PRO A 5 11.41 -7.85 9.21
CA PRO A 5 10.72 -8.69 10.18
C PRO A 5 9.34 -8.15 10.55
N LEU A 6 9.19 -6.82 10.61
CA LEU A 6 7.92 -6.18 10.92
C LEU A 6 6.93 -6.34 9.77
N THR A 7 7.38 -6.12 8.54
CA THR A 7 6.59 -6.31 7.32
C THR A 7 6.20 -7.77 7.13
N HIS A 8 7.13 -8.70 7.44
CA HIS A 8 6.83 -10.14 7.41
C HIS A 8 5.71 -10.52 8.38
N LYS A 9 5.76 -10.02 9.62
CA LYS A 9 4.72 -10.26 10.63
C LYS A 9 3.37 -9.66 10.22
N SER A 10 3.40 -8.48 9.59
CA SER A 10 2.23 -7.82 9.02
C SER A 10 1.58 -8.67 7.91
N PHE A 11 2.36 -9.14 6.93
CA PHE A 11 1.83 -9.99 5.85
C PHE A 11 1.33 -11.34 6.32
N LYS A 12 1.96 -11.93 7.35
CA LYS A 12 1.45 -13.15 7.98
C LYS A 12 0.07 -12.92 8.61
N SER A 13 -0.14 -11.78 9.27
CA SER A 13 -1.45 -11.39 9.79
C SER A 13 -2.48 -11.19 8.67
N MET A 14 -2.09 -10.54 7.57
CA MET A 14 -2.96 -10.35 6.40
C MET A 14 -3.34 -11.68 5.73
N LYS A 15 -2.44 -12.67 5.70
CA LYS A 15 -2.76 -14.03 5.22
C LYS A 15 -3.85 -14.68 6.08
N GLY A 16 -3.79 -14.51 7.41
CA GLY A 16 -4.87 -14.93 8.30
C GLY A 16 -6.21 -14.26 7.96
N MET A 17 -6.17 -12.97 7.62
CA MET A 17 -7.33 -12.21 7.19
C MET A 17 -7.94 -12.76 5.87
N GLN A 18 -7.12 -13.20 4.92
CA GLN A 18 -7.61 -13.81 3.67
C GLN A 18 -8.43 -15.08 3.94
N LYS A 19 -8.05 -15.89 4.92
CA LYS A 19 -8.76 -17.13 5.27
C LYS A 19 -10.19 -16.87 5.76
N ILE A 20 -10.44 -15.72 6.39
CA ILE A 20 -11.76 -15.37 6.93
C ILE A 20 -12.59 -14.48 5.99
N GLN A 21 -12.06 -14.11 4.82
CA GLN A 21 -12.78 -13.30 3.82
C GLN A 21 -14.19 -13.81 3.46
N PRO A 22 -14.43 -15.11 3.25
CA PRO A 22 -15.79 -15.58 2.98
C PRO A 22 -16.76 -15.24 4.12
N TYR A 23 -16.34 -15.35 5.37
CA TYR A 23 -17.18 -14.99 6.53
C TYR A 23 -17.42 -13.48 6.62
N VAL A 24 -16.39 -12.67 6.30
CA VAL A 24 -16.52 -11.21 6.22
C VAL A 24 -17.59 -10.81 5.21
N LYS A 25 -17.59 -11.42 4.02
CA LYS A 25 -18.61 -11.15 2.99
C LYS A 25 -20.02 -11.47 3.45
N VAL A 26 -20.21 -12.62 4.12
CA VAL A 26 -21.51 -13.03 4.65
C VAL A 26 -22.04 -12.02 5.67
N ILE A 27 -21.17 -11.55 6.58
CA ILE A 27 -21.55 -10.51 7.57
C ILE A 27 -21.92 -9.20 6.88
N GLN A 28 -21.16 -8.79 5.89
CA GLN A 28 -21.41 -7.58 5.11
C GLN A 28 -22.74 -7.66 4.33
N GLU A 29 -23.04 -8.81 3.76
CA GLU A 29 -24.28 -9.02 3.01
C GLU A 29 -25.50 -9.05 3.93
N ARG A 30 -25.37 -9.66 5.11
CA ARG A 30 -26.47 -9.79 6.08
C ARG A 30 -26.81 -8.48 6.76
N ASN A 31 -25.83 -7.63 7.00
CA ASN A 31 -26.00 -6.38 7.77
C ASN A 31 -25.82 -5.13 6.88
N LYS A 32 -26.24 -5.15 5.60
CA LYS A 32 -26.07 -4.02 4.66
C LYS A 32 -26.69 -2.74 5.16
N ASP A 33 -27.81 -2.84 5.87
CA ASP A 33 -28.61 -1.70 6.32
C ASP A 33 -28.25 -1.23 7.74
N ASP A 34 -27.45 -2.01 8.47
CA ASP A 34 -27.02 -1.71 9.84
C ASP A 34 -25.49 -1.75 9.97
N ARG A 35 -24.87 -0.59 9.75
CA ARG A 35 -23.40 -0.46 9.81
C ARG A 35 -22.83 -0.70 11.20
N GLN A 36 -23.57 -0.36 12.26
CA GLN A 36 -23.09 -0.54 13.61
C GLN A 36 -23.00 -2.03 13.92
N LYS A 37 -24.07 -2.77 13.69
CA LYS A 37 -24.12 -4.21 13.86
C LYS A 37 -23.11 -4.95 12.98
N MET A 38 -22.94 -4.52 11.73
CA MET A 38 -21.92 -5.05 10.82
C MET A 38 -20.53 -4.92 11.42
N ASN A 39 -20.17 -3.74 11.94
CA ASN A 39 -18.85 -3.49 12.52
C ASN A 39 -18.64 -4.30 13.80
N GLU A 40 -19.65 -4.45 14.65
CA GLU A 40 -19.60 -5.28 15.86
C GLU A 40 -19.33 -6.74 15.51
N GLU A 41 -20.09 -7.32 14.59
CA GLU A 41 -19.92 -8.72 14.15
C GLU A 41 -18.56 -8.93 13.46
N LEU A 42 -18.07 -7.97 12.69
CA LEU A 42 -16.72 -8.03 12.08
C LEU A 42 -15.62 -8.03 13.14
N LEU A 43 -15.75 -7.17 14.18
CA LEU A 43 -14.79 -7.14 15.27
C LEU A 43 -14.78 -8.45 16.08
N GLU A 44 -15.94 -9.04 16.33
CA GLU A 44 -16.05 -10.35 16.97
C GLU A 44 -15.38 -11.46 16.11
N LEU A 45 -15.64 -11.46 14.81
CA LEU A 45 -15.01 -12.40 13.87
C LEU A 45 -13.49 -12.30 13.92
N TYR A 46 -12.93 -11.06 13.90
CA TYR A 46 -11.49 -10.83 13.97
C TYR A 46 -10.90 -11.30 15.29
N LYS A 47 -11.56 -11.04 16.41
CA LYS A 47 -11.16 -11.52 17.76
C LYS A 47 -11.16 -13.05 17.82
N LYS A 48 -12.23 -13.68 17.33
CA LYS A 48 -12.38 -15.15 17.31
C LYS A 48 -11.27 -15.84 16.55
N HIS A 49 -10.87 -15.27 15.41
CA HIS A 49 -9.82 -15.84 14.56
C HIS A 49 -8.42 -15.32 14.89
N LYS A 50 -8.27 -14.49 15.94
CA LYS A 50 -6.99 -13.89 16.37
C LYS A 50 -6.26 -13.17 15.25
N VAL A 51 -7.00 -12.51 14.35
CA VAL A 51 -6.45 -11.70 13.25
C VAL A 51 -6.59 -10.22 13.59
N ASN A 52 -5.56 -9.44 13.23
CA ASN A 52 -5.53 -8.01 13.50
C ASN A 52 -5.67 -7.23 12.18
N PRO A 53 -6.80 -6.53 11.95
CA PRO A 53 -6.99 -5.73 10.75
C PRO A 53 -6.01 -4.55 10.65
N VAL A 54 -5.56 -4.02 11.79
CA VAL A 54 -4.58 -2.91 11.84
C VAL A 54 -3.19 -3.36 11.40
N GLY A 55 -2.88 -4.65 11.50
CA GLY A 55 -1.61 -5.19 11.04
C GLY A 55 -1.29 -4.89 9.57
N GLY A 56 -2.32 -4.78 8.72
CA GLY A 56 -2.16 -4.47 7.30
C GLY A 56 -1.75 -3.03 6.99
N CYS A 57 -2.11 -2.06 7.82
CA CYS A 57 -1.76 -0.64 7.61
C CYS A 57 -0.43 -0.24 8.28
N LEU A 58 0.14 -1.08 9.14
CA LEU A 58 1.38 -0.79 9.86
C LEU A 58 2.57 -0.43 8.96
N PRO A 59 2.82 -1.12 7.83
CA PRO A 59 3.88 -0.73 6.89
C PRO A 59 3.67 0.68 6.33
N MET A 60 2.42 1.08 6.07
CA MET A 60 2.09 2.41 5.55
C MET A 60 2.38 3.50 6.59
N LEU A 61 2.01 3.29 7.85
CA LEU A 61 2.32 4.24 8.93
C LEU A 61 3.82 4.43 9.12
N LEU A 62 4.58 3.36 9.01
CA LEU A 62 6.03 3.38 9.11
C LEU A 62 6.69 4.11 7.93
N GLN A 63 6.02 4.09 6.78
CA GLN A 63 6.48 4.74 5.54
C GLN A 63 6.38 6.26 5.60
N ILE A 64 5.44 6.83 6.38
CA ILE A 64 5.21 8.29 6.44
C ILE A 64 6.48 9.06 6.87
N PRO A 65 7.18 8.71 7.96
CA PRO A 65 8.43 9.39 8.32
C PRO A 65 9.52 9.26 7.26
N VAL A 66 9.62 8.10 6.62
CA VAL A 66 10.60 7.86 5.53
C VAL A 66 10.29 8.74 4.33
N PHE A 67 9.00 8.87 3.98
CA PHE A 67 8.53 9.74 2.91
C PHE A 67 8.87 11.22 3.18
N ILE A 68 8.60 11.71 4.38
CA ILE A 68 8.89 13.07 4.79
C ILE A 68 10.39 13.33 4.72
N ALA A 69 11.22 12.42 5.24
CA ALA A 69 12.66 12.54 5.20
C ALA A 69 13.20 12.58 3.76
N LEU A 70 12.70 11.71 2.89
CA LEU A 70 13.11 11.67 1.48
C LEU A 70 12.65 12.91 0.72
N TYR A 71 11.42 13.38 0.97
CA TYR A 71 10.91 14.62 0.39
C TYR A 71 11.82 15.81 0.76
N HIS A 72 12.17 15.95 2.03
CA HIS A 72 13.12 16.98 2.47
C HIS A 72 14.49 16.81 1.83
N ALA A 73 15.02 15.59 1.77
CA ALA A 73 16.30 15.34 1.13
C ALA A 73 16.32 15.78 -0.35
N LEU A 74 15.28 15.46 -1.12
CA LEU A 74 15.17 15.85 -2.53
C LEU A 74 15.03 17.37 -2.73
N PHE A 75 14.32 18.06 -1.83
CA PHE A 75 14.13 19.50 -1.94
C PHE A 75 15.34 20.32 -1.48
N PHE A 76 16.06 19.87 -0.45
CA PHE A 76 17.13 20.62 0.18
C PHE A 76 18.54 20.17 -0.24
N SER A 77 18.69 18.97 -0.80
CA SER A 77 20.01 18.52 -1.28
C SER A 77 20.35 19.12 -2.62
N ILE A 78 21.36 19.98 -2.63
CA ILE A 78 21.89 20.60 -3.86
C ILE A 78 22.44 19.51 -4.80
N GLU A 79 22.99 18.43 -4.25
CA GLU A 79 23.60 17.32 -5.00
C GLU A 79 22.59 16.52 -5.86
N LEU A 80 21.31 16.55 -5.51
CA LEU A 80 20.25 15.83 -6.25
C LEU A 80 19.64 16.71 -7.35
N ARG A 81 19.92 18.02 -7.35
CA ARG A 81 19.48 18.93 -8.41
C ARG A 81 20.32 18.71 -9.67
N GLY A 82 19.64 18.42 -10.78
CA GLY A 82 20.30 18.09 -12.03
C GLY A 82 20.98 16.73 -12.04
N ALA A 83 20.72 15.87 -11.02
CA ALA A 83 21.24 14.51 -10.99
C ALA A 83 20.47 13.63 -11.97
N PRO A 84 21.11 13.14 -13.06
CA PRO A 84 20.47 12.25 -14.01
C PRO A 84 20.28 10.87 -13.41
N PHE A 85 19.18 10.20 -13.78
CA PHE A 85 18.95 8.82 -13.37
C PHE A 85 19.09 7.87 -14.56
N ILE A 86 18.03 7.62 -15.31
CA ILE A 86 18.05 6.72 -16.43
C ILE A 86 17.13 7.22 -17.55
N GLY A 87 17.53 7.01 -18.79
CA GLY A 87 16.74 7.35 -19.98
C GLY A 87 16.43 8.85 -20.06
N TRP A 88 15.15 9.18 -19.99
CA TRP A 88 14.66 10.58 -20.12
C TRP A 88 14.67 11.38 -18.80
N ILE A 89 14.96 10.73 -17.67
CA ILE A 89 15.01 11.41 -16.37
C ILE A 89 16.40 12.02 -16.19
N THR A 90 16.51 13.28 -16.56
CA THR A 90 17.75 14.06 -16.50
C THR A 90 17.94 14.79 -15.16
N ASP A 91 16.87 14.90 -14.36
CA ASP A 91 16.89 15.54 -13.06
C ASP A 91 15.87 14.87 -12.13
N LEU A 92 16.35 14.26 -11.04
CA LEU A 92 15.51 13.59 -10.03
C LEU A 92 14.71 14.57 -9.17
N SER A 93 15.11 15.85 -9.14
CA SER A 93 14.46 16.87 -8.31
C SER A 93 13.25 17.52 -8.98
N VAL A 94 13.05 17.29 -10.28
CA VAL A 94 11.89 17.80 -11.03
C VAL A 94 10.91 16.68 -11.38
N GLN A 95 9.72 17.07 -11.80
CA GLN A 95 8.70 16.14 -12.26
C GLN A 95 9.11 15.38 -13.52
N ASP A 96 8.61 14.16 -13.72
CA ASP A 96 8.85 13.38 -14.93
C ASP A 96 8.15 14.05 -16.13
N PRO A 97 8.89 14.47 -17.18
CA PRO A 97 8.32 15.17 -18.31
C PRO A 97 7.35 14.33 -19.14
N TYR A 98 7.46 13.02 -19.08
CA TYR A 98 6.59 12.09 -19.82
C TYR A 98 5.54 11.40 -18.94
N TYR A 99 5.51 11.70 -17.65
CA TYR A 99 4.58 11.12 -16.67
C TYR A 99 4.60 9.58 -16.58
N VAL A 100 5.65 8.96 -17.08
CA VAL A 100 5.78 7.48 -17.07
C VAL A 100 5.92 6.96 -15.66
N THR A 101 6.73 7.63 -14.83
CA THR A 101 6.98 7.20 -13.45
C THR A 101 5.73 7.28 -12.56
N PRO A 102 4.88 8.34 -12.57
CA PRO A 102 3.62 8.33 -11.84
C PRO A 102 2.64 7.26 -12.30
N VAL A 103 2.57 7.00 -13.61
CA VAL A 103 1.70 5.94 -14.14
C VAL A 103 2.16 4.56 -13.69
N LEU A 104 3.46 4.26 -13.77
CA LEU A 104 4.03 3.01 -13.26
C LEU A 104 3.80 2.85 -11.75
N MET A 105 3.95 3.94 -10.99
CA MET A 105 3.62 3.95 -9.57
C MET A 105 2.16 3.58 -9.32
N GLY A 106 1.23 4.19 -10.04
CA GLY A 106 -0.20 3.90 -9.93
C GLY A 106 -0.55 2.46 -10.26
N ILE A 107 0.06 1.90 -11.33
CA ILE A 107 -0.11 0.49 -11.72
C ILE A 107 0.39 -0.43 -10.60
N THR A 108 1.58 -0.18 -10.06
CA THR A 108 2.14 -1.00 -8.98
C THR A 108 1.32 -0.89 -7.69
N MET A 109 0.81 0.29 -7.35
CA MET A 109 -0.12 0.48 -6.23
C MET A 109 -1.42 -0.32 -6.43
N PHE A 110 -1.99 -0.29 -7.62
CA PHE A 110 -3.21 -1.03 -7.95
C PHE A 110 -3.00 -2.55 -7.85
N LEU A 111 -1.87 -3.06 -8.35
CA LEU A 111 -1.50 -4.47 -8.23
C LEU A 111 -1.34 -4.87 -6.76
N GLN A 112 -0.66 -4.07 -5.97
CA GLN A 112 -0.49 -4.29 -4.53
C GLN A 112 -1.84 -4.29 -3.81
N GLN A 113 -2.72 -3.37 -4.16
CA GLN A 113 -4.07 -3.28 -3.60
C GLN A 113 -4.90 -4.55 -3.87
N LYS A 114 -4.81 -5.09 -5.09
CA LYS A 114 -5.48 -6.37 -5.44
C LYS A 114 -4.96 -7.57 -4.66
N MET A 115 -3.69 -7.57 -4.27
CA MET A 115 -3.10 -8.64 -3.47
C MET A 115 -3.43 -8.53 -1.98
N THR A 116 -3.84 -7.35 -1.54
CA THR A 116 -4.18 -7.08 -0.14
C THR A 116 -5.63 -7.50 0.13
N PRO A 117 -5.90 -8.29 1.19
CA PRO A 117 -7.26 -8.67 1.53
C PRO A 117 -8.09 -7.46 1.89
N SER A 118 -9.32 -7.43 1.40
CA SER A 118 -10.26 -6.35 1.71
C SER A 118 -10.67 -6.41 3.18
N VAL A 119 -10.54 -5.30 3.88
CA VAL A 119 -10.88 -5.15 5.29
C VAL A 119 -11.88 -4.01 5.45
N GLY A 120 -12.84 -4.18 6.36
CA GLY A 120 -13.81 -3.13 6.70
C GLY A 120 -15.07 -3.10 5.83
N ASP A 121 -15.79 -2.00 5.92
CA ASP A 121 -17.05 -1.73 5.22
C ASP A 121 -16.85 -1.71 3.68
N PRO A 122 -17.83 -2.14 2.87
CA PRO A 122 -17.83 -2.03 1.42
C PRO A 122 -17.54 -0.63 0.88
N MET A 123 -17.95 0.41 1.58
CA MET A 123 -17.64 1.80 1.22
C MET A 123 -16.14 2.08 1.35
N GLN A 124 -15.53 1.64 2.44
CA GLN A 124 -14.09 1.77 2.67
C GLN A 124 -13.29 1.01 1.61
N GLN A 125 -13.74 -0.18 1.22
CA GLN A 125 -13.10 -0.97 0.16
C GLN A 125 -13.12 -0.24 -1.19
N LYS A 126 -14.24 0.42 -1.54
CA LYS A 126 -14.33 1.25 -2.75
C LYS A 126 -13.35 2.43 -2.70
N ILE A 127 -13.31 3.16 -1.59
CA ILE A 127 -12.37 4.28 -1.41
C ILE A 127 -10.94 3.81 -1.61
N MET A 128 -10.55 2.70 -0.99
CA MET A 128 -9.22 2.11 -1.12
C MET A 128 -8.90 1.72 -2.58
N MET A 129 -9.88 1.21 -3.33
CA MET A 129 -9.68 0.84 -4.73
C MET A 129 -9.45 2.06 -5.65
N PHE A 130 -10.04 3.21 -5.33
CA PHE A 130 -9.83 4.46 -6.08
C PHE A 130 -8.57 5.20 -5.66
N LEU A 131 -8.01 4.90 -4.49
CA LEU A 131 -6.85 5.58 -3.94
C LEU A 131 -5.63 5.60 -4.88
N PRO A 132 -5.25 4.49 -5.56
CA PRO A 132 -4.14 4.52 -6.52
C PRO A 132 -4.31 5.53 -7.66
N ILE A 133 -5.54 5.74 -8.12
CA ILE A 133 -5.85 6.70 -9.18
C ILE A 133 -5.61 8.13 -8.65
N VAL A 134 -6.17 8.43 -7.47
CA VAL A 134 -5.99 9.74 -6.81
C VAL A 134 -4.50 10.03 -6.57
N PHE A 135 -3.75 9.05 -6.08
CA PHE A 135 -2.31 9.19 -5.85
C PHE A 135 -1.55 9.40 -7.16
N THR A 136 -1.89 8.69 -8.23
CA THR A 136 -1.25 8.90 -9.53
C THR A 136 -1.38 10.35 -9.98
N PHE A 137 -2.57 10.94 -9.91
CA PHE A 137 -2.78 12.33 -10.26
C PHE A 137 -2.06 13.30 -9.32
N LEU A 138 -2.07 13.03 -8.03
CA LEU A 138 -1.37 13.85 -7.05
C LEU A 138 0.15 13.86 -7.30
N PHE A 139 0.72 12.69 -7.59
CA PHE A 139 2.16 12.52 -7.76
C PHE A 139 2.71 12.96 -9.12
N ILE A 140 1.85 13.33 -10.08
CA ILE A 140 2.27 13.94 -11.35
C ILE A 140 3.15 15.19 -11.12
N SER A 141 2.82 15.98 -10.10
CA SER A 141 3.52 17.23 -9.78
C SER A 141 4.72 17.06 -8.85
N PHE A 142 4.99 15.82 -8.41
CA PHE A 142 6.10 15.56 -7.48
C PHE A 142 7.41 15.24 -8.21
N PRO A 143 8.57 15.45 -7.55
CA PRO A 143 9.87 15.10 -8.08
C PRO A 143 9.96 13.64 -8.51
N ALA A 144 10.56 13.37 -9.67
CA ALA A 144 10.70 12.02 -10.22
C ALA A 144 11.40 11.05 -9.26
N GLY A 145 12.40 11.53 -8.52
CA GLY A 145 13.10 10.72 -7.51
C GLY A 145 12.19 10.16 -6.43
N LEU A 146 11.20 10.94 -5.98
CA LEU A 146 10.23 10.50 -4.99
C LEU A 146 9.26 9.44 -5.55
N VAL A 147 8.80 9.64 -6.77
CA VAL A 147 7.91 8.73 -7.48
C VAL A 147 8.60 7.40 -7.79
N ILE A 148 9.87 7.45 -8.21
CA ILE A 148 10.70 6.27 -8.45
C ILE A 148 10.90 5.49 -7.15
N TYR A 149 11.26 6.18 -6.06
CA TYR A 149 11.39 5.54 -4.75
C TYR A 149 10.11 4.79 -4.37
N TRP A 150 8.95 5.42 -4.52
CA TRP A 150 7.67 4.79 -4.21
C TRP A 150 7.39 3.58 -5.09
N THR A 151 7.68 3.69 -6.38
CA THR A 151 7.51 2.60 -7.35
C THR A 151 8.38 1.40 -7.00
N VAL A 152 9.66 1.63 -6.70
CA VAL A 152 10.60 0.57 -6.27
C VAL A 152 10.12 -0.06 -4.96
N ASN A 153 9.68 0.74 -4.00
CA ASN A 153 9.14 0.24 -2.74
C ASN A 153 7.90 -0.64 -2.95
N ASN A 154 6.99 -0.24 -3.85
CA ASN A 154 5.83 -1.06 -4.21
C ASN A 154 6.24 -2.40 -4.82
N ILE A 155 7.20 -2.40 -5.76
CA ILE A 155 7.69 -3.62 -6.42
C ILE A 155 8.30 -4.57 -5.39
N LEU A 156 9.15 -4.06 -4.48
CA LEU A 156 9.74 -4.86 -3.42
C LEU A 156 8.68 -5.42 -2.47
N THR A 157 7.69 -4.62 -2.12
CA THR A 157 6.58 -5.02 -1.25
C THR A 157 5.72 -6.10 -1.90
N ILE A 158 5.37 -5.93 -3.20
CA ILE A 158 4.65 -6.95 -3.98
C ILE A 158 5.45 -8.26 -4.02
N SER A 159 6.74 -8.18 -4.28
CA SER A 159 7.62 -9.34 -4.34
C SER A 159 7.68 -10.08 -2.99
N GLN A 160 7.83 -9.34 -1.89
CA GLN A 160 7.80 -9.89 -0.54
C GLN A 160 6.45 -10.51 -0.19
N GLN A 161 5.36 -9.84 -0.52
CA GLN A 161 4.00 -10.33 -0.28
C GLN A 161 3.71 -11.61 -1.08
N TYR A 162 4.10 -11.63 -2.35
CA TYR A 162 3.98 -12.81 -3.20
C TYR A 162 4.78 -14.00 -2.64
N TYR A 163 6.03 -13.76 -2.23
CA TYR A 163 6.87 -14.79 -1.60
C TYR A 163 6.21 -15.36 -0.35
N ILE A 164 5.73 -14.51 0.55
CA ILE A 164 5.07 -14.92 1.80
C ILE A 164 3.79 -15.73 1.52
N TYR A 165 2.99 -15.30 0.54
CA TYR A 165 1.75 -16.00 0.22
C TYR A 165 1.96 -17.34 -0.48
N LYS A 166 3.03 -17.47 -1.28
CA LYS A 166 3.34 -18.68 -2.03
C LYS A 166 4.17 -19.70 -1.23
N VAL A 167 5.17 -19.22 -0.50
CA VAL A 167 6.15 -20.08 0.20
C VAL A 167 5.67 -20.49 1.59
N LEU A 168 4.99 -19.60 2.31
CA LEU A 168 4.35 -19.94 3.58
C LEU A 168 2.97 -20.58 3.34
N LYS A 169 2.93 -21.60 2.47
CA LYS A 169 1.77 -22.49 2.36
C LYS A 169 1.74 -23.35 3.62
N ASP A 170 0.82 -22.99 4.56
CA ASP A 170 0.24 -23.85 5.59
C ASP A 170 -1.15 -23.40 5.91
#